data_1355f15b048bf36a866b37649e13ddd9
#
_entry.id   1355f15b048bf36a866b37649e13ddd9
#
_cell.length_a   1.000
_cell.length_b   1.000
_cell.length_c   1.000
_cell.angle_alpha   90.00
_cell.angle_beta   90.00
_cell.angle_gamma   90.00
#
_symmetry.space_group_name_H-M   'P 1'
#
loop_
_entity.id
_entity.type
_entity.pdbx_description
1 polymer ?
#
loop_
_entity_poly.entity_id
_entity_poly.type
_entity_poly.pdbx_seq_one_letter_code
_entity_poly.pdbx_strand_id
1 'polypeptide(L)'
;MDSGVRGGAPGAGAALKALSADETAFFQDGRTRFVEIESVTGGQNNGLGPRFNSNSCQSCHAQPSVGGSSPAANPLIAIATLNGAKNFVPWFIVQKGPIREARFKQSPDGTNDGSVHNLFVITGRNDAAGCNIAQPNFVPAGNPLTGQGGNPNIVFRIPTPMFGAGLIEAIPDSAILANMNANSNIKKPLGISGHPNAHLSGNANHSANDGTITRFGWKAQNKSLLMFAGEAYNVELGVTNQLFPQERDETPGCVLSPTPEDTLNFTPSTSTANQYTAAVISDIEAFADFTRMLAPPTPAPDTPSIVNGRTAFATTGCSYCHTQSFTTGKAIASGSSTRPSLALSNQPVNLWSDLLVHHMGEGLADGITQGGAGPDEFRTAPLWGVGQRVFLLHDGRTTDLVKAIEAHNSRGSEASTIIERFNRLSIAQQQDIVNFLRSL
;
A
#
# COMPACT_ATOMS: atom_id res chain seq x y z
N MET A 1 -5.44 23.93 -14.15
CA MET A 1 -5.40 22.57 -14.78
C MET A 1 -4.23 21.79 -14.23
N ASP A 2 -4.38 20.48 -14.06
CA ASP A 2 -3.28 19.63 -13.59
C ASP A 2 -2.21 19.50 -14.69
N SER A 3 -0.96 19.81 -14.37
CA SER A 3 0.19 19.68 -15.28
C SER A 3 0.69 18.24 -15.42
N GLY A 4 0.08 17.31 -14.69
CA GLY A 4 0.53 15.92 -14.63
C GLY A 4 1.67 15.70 -13.64
N VAL A 5 2.28 14.53 -13.73
CA VAL A 5 3.37 14.10 -12.84
C VAL A 5 4.51 15.11 -12.83
N ARG A 6 4.94 15.51 -11.62
CA ARG A 6 6.06 16.42 -11.45
C ARG A 6 7.34 15.83 -12.06
N GLY A 7 7.99 16.59 -12.92
CA GLY A 7 9.28 16.21 -13.51
C GLY A 7 10.45 16.36 -12.54
N GLY A 8 11.63 16.02 -13.03
CA GLY A 8 12.89 16.09 -12.28
C GLY A 8 13.25 14.80 -11.55
N ALA A 9 14.27 14.88 -10.69
CA ALA A 9 14.69 13.72 -9.90
C ALA A 9 13.58 13.24 -8.97
N PRO A 10 13.46 11.93 -8.75
CA PRO A 10 12.43 11.36 -7.87
C PRO A 10 12.44 11.96 -6.45
N GLY A 11 13.62 12.25 -5.91
CA GLY A 11 13.76 12.65 -4.49
C GLY A 11 13.24 11.59 -3.51
N ALA A 12 13.18 10.33 -3.96
CA ALA A 12 12.59 9.21 -3.24
C ALA A 12 13.44 7.94 -3.44
N GLY A 13 13.25 6.92 -2.60
CA GLY A 13 13.95 5.64 -2.67
C GLY A 13 15.27 5.60 -1.90
N ALA A 14 15.66 6.69 -1.25
CA ALA A 14 16.81 6.73 -0.35
C ALA A 14 16.44 6.25 1.06
N ALA A 15 17.46 5.85 1.84
CA ALA A 15 17.31 5.57 3.26
C ALA A 15 17.03 6.84 4.07
N LEU A 16 16.42 6.68 5.25
CA LEU A 16 16.32 7.74 6.25
C LEU A 16 17.72 8.24 6.61
N LYS A 17 17.82 9.52 6.96
CA LYS A 17 19.05 10.09 7.51
C LYS A 17 19.31 9.58 8.93
N ALA A 18 20.59 9.58 9.35
CA ALA A 18 21.02 9.20 10.68
C ALA A 18 20.76 7.71 11.04
N LEU A 19 20.67 6.82 10.07
CA LEU A 19 20.78 5.39 10.30
C LEU A 19 22.15 5.03 10.85
N SER A 20 22.20 4.09 11.81
CA SER A 20 23.44 3.45 12.23
C SER A 20 24.02 2.57 11.11
N ALA A 21 25.23 2.06 11.30
CA ALA A 21 25.84 1.15 10.33
C ALA A 21 25.01 -0.14 10.17
N ASP A 22 24.51 -0.69 11.29
CA ASP A 22 23.67 -1.88 11.29
C ASP A 22 22.32 -1.62 10.59
N GLU A 23 21.63 -0.53 10.93
CA GLU A 23 20.39 -0.13 10.27
C GLU A 23 20.58 0.07 8.76
N THR A 24 21.74 0.62 8.36
CA THR A 24 22.09 0.77 6.94
C THR A 24 22.25 -0.59 6.26
N ALA A 25 22.88 -1.56 6.93
CA ALA A 25 23.03 -2.92 6.40
C ALA A 25 21.66 -3.61 6.22
N PHE A 26 20.76 -3.52 7.21
CA PHE A 26 19.40 -4.06 7.11
C PHE A 26 18.58 -3.37 5.99
N PHE A 27 18.70 -2.05 5.85
CA PHE A 27 18.06 -1.33 4.75
C PHE A 27 18.53 -1.82 3.38
N GLN A 28 19.84 -2.02 3.20
CA GLN A 28 20.43 -2.44 1.94
C GLN A 28 20.06 -3.88 1.59
N ASP A 29 20.12 -4.78 2.57
CA ASP A 29 19.73 -6.18 2.39
C ASP A 29 18.25 -6.28 2.05
N GLY A 30 17.38 -5.66 2.81
CA GLY A 30 15.95 -5.65 2.54
C GLY A 30 15.59 -5.02 1.20
N ARG A 31 16.32 -3.98 0.76
CA ARG A 31 16.17 -3.44 -0.59
C ARG A 31 16.58 -4.44 -1.66
N THR A 32 17.66 -5.20 -1.44
CA THR A 32 18.10 -6.23 -2.37
C THR A 32 17.03 -7.28 -2.55
N ARG A 33 16.52 -7.84 -1.44
CA ARG A 33 15.43 -8.83 -1.48
C ARG A 33 14.13 -8.26 -2.07
N PHE A 34 13.79 -7.01 -1.81
CA PHE A 34 12.60 -6.36 -2.37
C PHE A 34 12.61 -6.27 -3.90
N VAL A 35 13.77 -6.26 -4.54
CA VAL A 35 13.92 -6.20 -6.00
C VAL A 35 14.19 -7.58 -6.63
N GLU A 36 14.32 -8.63 -5.85
CA GLU A 36 14.52 -10.00 -6.33
C GLU A 36 13.34 -10.47 -7.17
N ILE A 37 13.63 -11.41 -8.05
CA ILE A 37 12.65 -12.05 -8.92
C ILE A 37 12.48 -13.49 -8.44
N GLU A 38 11.29 -13.80 -7.96
CA GLU A 38 10.95 -15.15 -7.51
C GLU A 38 10.70 -16.09 -8.69
N SER A 39 11.21 -17.30 -8.54
CA SER A 39 10.91 -18.46 -9.38
C SER A 39 10.13 -19.49 -8.55
N VAL A 40 9.46 -20.43 -9.22
CA VAL A 40 8.80 -21.53 -8.50
C VAL A 40 9.83 -22.49 -7.96
N THR A 41 10.71 -23.01 -8.84
CA THR A 41 11.82 -23.91 -8.49
C THR A 41 13.05 -23.63 -9.36
N GLY A 42 14.22 -24.09 -8.91
CA GLY A 42 15.44 -24.11 -9.73
C GLY A 42 16.13 -22.77 -9.96
N GLY A 43 15.64 -21.68 -9.39
CA GLY A 43 16.26 -20.36 -9.41
C GLY A 43 17.15 -20.09 -8.20
N GLN A 44 17.66 -18.87 -8.09
CA GLN A 44 18.38 -18.41 -6.90
C GLN A 44 17.39 -18.07 -5.77
N ASN A 45 16.23 -17.48 -6.13
CA ASN A 45 15.14 -17.16 -5.24
C ASN A 45 13.94 -18.01 -5.67
N ASN A 46 13.59 -18.98 -4.86
CA ASN A 46 12.45 -19.87 -5.08
C ASN A 46 11.33 -19.51 -4.12
N GLY A 47 10.15 -20.07 -4.33
CA GLY A 47 9.04 -19.93 -3.41
C GLY A 47 7.82 -19.28 -4.03
N LEU A 48 7.89 -18.76 -5.28
CA LEU A 48 6.71 -18.25 -5.97
C LEU A 48 5.60 -19.29 -5.90
N GLY A 49 4.48 -18.91 -5.29
CA GLY A 49 3.39 -19.83 -5.01
C GLY A 49 2.55 -20.17 -6.22
N PRO A 50 1.67 -21.17 -6.07
CA PRO A 50 0.83 -21.67 -7.16
C PRO A 50 -0.08 -20.59 -7.75
N ARG A 51 -0.45 -19.59 -6.95
CA ARG A 51 -1.24 -18.40 -7.35
C ARG A 51 -0.49 -17.14 -6.96
N PHE A 52 -0.40 -16.18 -7.88
CA PHE A 52 0.38 -14.96 -7.68
C PHE A 52 -0.17 -13.78 -8.52
N ASN A 53 0.20 -12.56 -8.16
CA ASN A 53 -0.07 -11.35 -8.94
C ASN A 53 1.18 -10.89 -9.69
N SER A 54 2.34 -11.05 -9.07
CA SER A 54 3.64 -10.71 -9.64
C SER A 54 4.71 -11.64 -9.06
N ASN A 55 5.93 -11.56 -9.58
CA ASN A 55 7.07 -12.31 -9.08
C ASN A 55 8.18 -11.44 -8.49
N SER A 56 7.87 -10.17 -8.19
CA SER A 56 8.79 -9.23 -7.53
C SER A 56 8.00 -8.07 -6.93
N CYS A 57 8.34 -7.64 -5.72
CA CYS A 57 7.71 -6.48 -5.09
C CYS A 57 7.94 -5.20 -5.89
N GLN A 58 9.16 -5.02 -6.43
CA GLN A 58 9.52 -3.86 -7.23
C GLN A 58 8.66 -3.70 -8.48
N SER A 59 8.19 -4.78 -9.11
CA SER A 59 7.41 -4.68 -10.33
C SER A 59 6.14 -3.85 -10.14
N CYS A 60 5.54 -3.91 -8.95
CA CYS A 60 4.35 -3.14 -8.61
C CYS A 60 4.66 -1.82 -7.87
N HIS A 61 5.76 -1.77 -7.12
CA HIS A 61 6.16 -0.64 -6.28
C HIS A 61 7.36 0.11 -6.88
N ALA A 62 7.22 0.66 -8.10
CA ALA A 62 8.32 1.23 -8.87
C ALA A 62 8.25 2.76 -9.09
N GLN A 63 7.13 3.42 -8.89
CA GLN A 63 6.96 4.85 -9.21
C GLN A 63 6.91 5.73 -7.96
N PRO A 64 7.76 6.77 -7.86
CA PRO A 64 8.80 7.21 -8.81
C PRO A 64 10.13 6.46 -8.65
N SER A 65 10.25 5.57 -7.69
CA SER A 65 11.41 4.72 -7.40
C SER A 65 10.97 3.47 -6.63
N VAL A 66 11.92 2.56 -6.34
CA VAL A 66 11.68 1.36 -5.53
C VAL A 66 11.02 1.73 -4.20
N GLY A 67 9.95 1.04 -3.83
CA GLY A 67 9.09 1.34 -2.69
C GLY A 67 7.95 2.32 -3.00
N GLY A 68 7.78 2.70 -4.26
CA GLY A 68 6.72 3.59 -4.71
C GLY A 68 5.37 2.93 -4.94
N SER A 69 4.65 3.45 -5.93
CA SER A 69 3.34 2.94 -6.35
C SER A 69 3.40 2.42 -7.79
N SER A 70 2.25 2.19 -8.40
CA SER A 70 2.12 1.68 -9.76
C SER A 70 2.88 2.53 -10.80
N PRO A 71 3.79 1.94 -11.59
CA PRO A 71 4.46 2.62 -12.69
C PRO A 71 3.49 2.90 -13.85
N ALA A 72 3.90 3.79 -14.77
CA ALA A 72 3.12 4.16 -15.95
C ALA A 72 2.97 3.01 -16.97
N ALA A 73 3.95 2.11 -17.04
CA ALA A 73 3.90 0.90 -17.85
C ALA A 73 3.59 -0.29 -16.94
N ASN A 74 2.59 -1.09 -17.31
CA ASN A 74 2.14 -2.22 -16.51
C ASN A 74 2.95 -3.49 -16.84
N PRO A 75 3.84 -3.97 -15.95
CA PRO A 75 4.67 -5.14 -16.20
C PRO A 75 3.89 -6.46 -16.16
N LEU A 76 2.68 -6.49 -15.60
CA LEU A 76 1.91 -7.71 -15.41
C LEU A 76 1.52 -8.38 -16.72
N ILE A 77 1.51 -7.63 -17.85
CA ILE A 77 1.28 -8.20 -19.17
C ILE A 77 2.37 -9.22 -19.53
N ALA A 78 3.63 -8.89 -19.24
CA ALA A 78 4.74 -9.81 -19.49
C ALA A 78 4.78 -10.97 -18.47
N ILE A 79 4.37 -10.71 -17.24
CA ILE A 79 4.30 -11.71 -16.16
C ILE A 79 3.34 -12.84 -16.51
N ALA A 80 2.23 -12.56 -17.18
CA ALA A 80 1.20 -13.55 -17.53
C ALA A 80 1.76 -14.78 -18.28
N THR A 81 2.75 -14.58 -19.13
CA THR A 81 3.34 -15.67 -19.96
C THR A 81 4.80 -15.97 -19.63
N LEU A 82 5.32 -15.38 -18.54
CA LEU A 82 6.70 -15.57 -18.12
C LEU A 82 7.00 -17.06 -17.82
N ASN A 83 8.16 -17.52 -18.21
CA ASN A 83 8.59 -18.92 -18.04
C ASN A 83 7.66 -19.97 -18.68
N GLY A 84 6.91 -19.61 -19.71
CA GLY A 84 5.99 -20.52 -20.40
C GLY A 84 4.62 -20.66 -19.73
N ALA A 85 4.30 -19.82 -18.73
CA ALA A 85 2.98 -19.79 -18.10
C ALA A 85 1.86 -19.62 -19.13
N LYS A 86 0.69 -20.23 -18.86
CA LYS A 86 -0.46 -20.25 -19.78
C LYS A 86 -1.61 -19.38 -19.26
N ASN A 87 -1.28 -18.20 -18.75
CA ASN A 87 -2.30 -17.28 -18.25
C ASN A 87 -2.84 -16.35 -19.36
N PHE A 88 -4.10 -16.03 -19.27
CA PHE A 88 -4.68 -14.91 -19.99
C PHE A 88 -4.45 -13.63 -19.21
N VAL A 89 -4.13 -12.54 -19.92
CA VAL A 89 -4.09 -11.21 -19.31
C VAL A 89 -5.52 -10.78 -19.00
N PRO A 90 -5.87 -10.52 -17.71
CA PRO A 90 -7.20 -10.02 -17.37
C PRO A 90 -7.53 -8.72 -18.13
N TRP A 91 -8.78 -8.52 -18.50
CA TRP A 91 -9.23 -7.39 -19.32
C TRP A 91 -8.91 -6.01 -18.73
N PHE A 92 -8.78 -5.90 -17.43
CA PHE A 92 -8.47 -4.66 -16.72
C PHE A 92 -6.96 -4.37 -16.63
N ILE A 93 -6.10 -5.29 -17.05
CA ILE A 93 -4.66 -5.13 -17.13
C ILE A 93 -4.30 -4.64 -18.53
N VAL A 94 -3.93 -3.37 -18.65
CA VAL A 94 -3.58 -2.75 -19.92
C VAL A 94 -2.20 -2.11 -19.86
N GLN A 95 -1.50 -2.04 -20.98
CA GLN A 95 -0.09 -1.67 -21.08
C GLN A 95 0.27 -0.32 -20.43
N LYS A 96 -0.62 0.67 -20.54
CA LYS A 96 -0.44 2.02 -19.97
C LYS A 96 -1.47 2.32 -18.89
N GLY A 97 -1.97 1.27 -18.21
CA GLY A 97 -2.91 1.38 -17.10
C GLY A 97 -2.26 1.08 -15.76
N PRO A 98 -2.97 1.34 -14.67
CA PRO A 98 -2.49 1.03 -13.35
C PRO A 98 -2.36 -0.47 -13.14
N ILE A 99 -1.37 -0.85 -12.31
CA ILE A 99 -1.35 -2.17 -11.71
C ILE A 99 -2.51 -2.25 -10.74
N ARG A 100 -3.29 -3.31 -10.84
CA ARG A 100 -4.48 -3.52 -10.01
C ARG A 100 -4.49 -4.93 -9.44
N GLU A 101 -4.58 -5.07 -8.13
CA GLU A 101 -5.08 -6.29 -7.52
C GLU A 101 -6.61 -6.36 -7.75
N ALA A 102 -7.13 -7.56 -7.90
CA ALA A 102 -8.56 -7.82 -8.00
C ALA A 102 -9.09 -8.38 -6.68
N ARG A 103 -10.19 -7.81 -6.18
CA ARG A 103 -10.93 -8.33 -5.03
C ARG A 103 -12.36 -8.62 -5.42
N PHE A 104 -12.92 -9.70 -4.90
CA PHE A 104 -14.33 -9.98 -5.05
C PHE A 104 -15.08 -9.51 -3.81
N LYS A 105 -16.21 -8.85 -4.02
CA LYS A 105 -17.08 -8.45 -2.89
C LYS A 105 -17.77 -9.65 -2.27
N GLN A 106 -18.11 -10.63 -3.10
CA GLN A 106 -18.86 -11.82 -2.70
C GLN A 106 -18.25 -13.09 -3.30
N SER A 107 -18.28 -14.15 -2.52
CA SER A 107 -18.00 -15.52 -2.97
C SER A 107 -19.15 -16.05 -3.85
N PRO A 108 -18.95 -17.19 -4.57
CA PRO A 108 -19.99 -17.77 -5.43
C PRO A 108 -21.30 -18.13 -4.71
N ASP A 109 -21.27 -18.37 -3.42
CA ASP A 109 -22.43 -18.66 -2.57
C ASP A 109 -23.16 -17.40 -2.07
N GLY A 110 -22.68 -16.19 -2.44
CA GLY A 110 -23.25 -14.91 -2.04
C GLY A 110 -22.76 -14.39 -0.68
N THR A 111 -21.90 -15.10 0.02
CA THR A 111 -21.27 -14.61 1.25
C THR A 111 -20.25 -13.52 0.95
N ASN A 112 -19.96 -12.66 1.94
CA ASN A 112 -18.93 -11.63 1.80
C ASN A 112 -17.57 -12.30 1.63
N ASP A 113 -16.80 -11.84 0.61
CA ASP A 113 -15.46 -12.30 0.34
C ASP A 113 -14.43 -11.19 0.77
N GLY A 114 -14.22 -10.20 -0.06
CA GLY A 114 -13.27 -9.09 0.20
C GLY A 114 -11.80 -9.48 0.06
N SER A 115 -11.49 -10.75 -0.21
CA SER A 115 -10.12 -11.25 -0.37
C SER A 115 -9.53 -10.87 -1.74
N VAL A 116 -8.19 -10.92 -1.83
CA VAL A 116 -7.47 -10.78 -3.10
C VAL A 116 -7.59 -12.07 -3.89
N HIS A 117 -8.02 -11.96 -5.14
CA HIS A 117 -8.00 -13.05 -6.11
C HIS A 117 -6.80 -12.87 -7.04
N ASN A 118 -5.84 -13.78 -6.91
CA ASN A 118 -4.59 -13.70 -7.66
C ASN A 118 -4.84 -13.74 -9.16
N LEU A 119 -4.07 -12.93 -9.90
CA LEU A 119 -4.24 -12.73 -11.34
C LEU A 119 -3.79 -13.95 -12.15
N PHE A 120 -2.73 -14.63 -11.68
CA PHE A 120 -2.02 -15.64 -12.42
C PHE A 120 -1.84 -16.92 -11.63
N VAL A 121 -1.54 -18.00 -12.36
CA VAL A 121 -1.23 -19.33 -11.85
C VAL A 121 0.04 -19.87 -12.51
N ILE A 122 0.71 -20.80 -11.85
CA ILE A 122 1.96 -21.38 -12.36
C ILE A 122 1.77 -22.43 -13.46
N THR A 123 0.53 -22.75 -13.84
CA THR A 123 0.23 -23.73 -14.89
C THR A 123 1.00 -23.46 -16.18
N GLY A 124 1.74 -24.44 -16.66
CA GLY A 124 2.51 -24.38 -17.90
C GLY A 124 3.89 -23.76 -17.78
N ARG A 125 4.29 -23.26 -16.60
CA ARG A 125 5.65 -22.75 -16.39
C ARG A 125 6.67 -23.86 -16.45
N ASN A 126 7.85 -23.55 -17.00
CA ASN A 126 8.96 -24.50 -17.13
C ASN A 126 9.55 -24.90 -15.75
N ASP A 127 9.41 -24.01 -14.75
CA ASP A 127 9.85 -24.20 -13.38
C ASP A 127 8.76 -24.74 -12.45
N ALA A 128 7.62 -25.22 -13.01
CA ALA A 128 6.46 -25.73 -12.26
C ALA A 128 5.88 -26.99 -12.92
N ALA A 129 6.75 -27.96 -13.26
CA ALA A 129 6.33 -29.17 -13.95
C ALA A 129 5.30 -29.96 -13.14
N GLY A 130 4.22 -30.38 -13.81
CA GLY A 130 3.15 -31.21 -13.22
C GLY A 130 2.01 -30.43 -12.54
N CYS A 131 2.14 -29.13 -12.29
CA CYS A 131 1.06 -28.33 -11.75
C CYS A 131 0.04 -27.95 -12.85
N ASN A 132 -1.23 -28.14 -12.54
CA ASN A 132 -2.34 -27.77 -13.42
C ASN A 132 -3.51 -27.24 -12.61
N ILE A 133 -3.55 -25.92 -12.41
CA ILE A 133 -4.64 -25.19 -11.74
C ILE A 133 -5.25 -24.16 -12.68
N ALA A 134 -6.51 -23.86 -12.47
CA ALA A 134 -7.22 -22.88 -13.28
C ALA A 134 -6.95 -21.46 -12.79
N GLN A 135 -6.70 -20.56 -13.72
CA GLN A 135 -6.68 -19.13 -13.46
C GLN A 135 -8.08 -18.65 -13.01
N PRO A 136 -8.20 -17.71 -12.05
CA PRO A 136 -9.48 -17.14 -11.67
C PRO A 136 -10.21 -16.52 -12.86
N ASN A 137 -11.54 -16.67 -12.88
CA ASN A 137 -12.36 -16.12 -13.95
C ASN A 137 -12.69 -14.65 -13.68
N PHE A 138 -12.03 -13.76 -14.42
CA PHE A 138 -12.26 -12.32 -14.40
C PHE A 138 -13.18 -11.82 -15.52
N VAL A 139 -13.83 -12.72 -16.26
CA VAL A 139 -14.72 -12.34 -17.36
C VAL A 139 -15.92 -11.58 -16.78
N PRO A 140 -16.24 -10.37 -17.32
CA PRO A 140 -17.42 -9.64 -16.88
C PRO A 140 -18.69 -10.45 -17.13
N ALA A 141 -19.58 -10.50 -16.14
CA ALA A 141 -20.95 -10.94 -16.37
C ALA A 141 -21.64 -9.85 -17.23
N GLY A 142 -21.59 -9.99 -18.54
CA GLY A 142 -22.09 -9.02 -19.50
C GLY A 142 -21.53 -9.28 -20.91
N ASN A 143 -21.82 -8.43 -21.87
CA ASN A 143 -21.40 -8.64 -23.26
C ASN A 143 -19.85 -8.68 -23.36
N PRO A 144 -19.25 -9.84 -23.67
CA PRO A 144 -17.80 -10.00 -23.71
C PRO A 144 -17.12 -9.18 -24.84
N LEU A 145 -17.91 -8.66 -25.79
CA LEU A 145 -17.39 -7.92 -26.95
C LEU A 145 -17.30 -6.40 -26.70
N THR A 146 -18.08 -5.85 -25.80
CA THR A 146 -18.15 -4.39 -25.61
C THR A 146 -17.52 -3.90 -24.31
N GLY A 147 -17.18 -4.79 -23.36
CA GLY A 147 -16.67 -4.41 -22.03
C GLY A 147 -17.66 -3.58 -21.19
N GLN A 148 -18.84 -3.31 -21.72
CA GLN A 148 -19.90 -2.59 -21.01
C GLN A 148 -20.64 -3.55 -20.08
N GLY A 149 -20.58 -3.27 -18.81
CA GLY A 149 -21.17 -4.09 -17.76
C GLY A 149 -20.14 -4.98 -17.09
N GLY A 150 -19.03 -4.42 -16.61
CA GLY A 150 -18.00 -5.15 -15.84
C GLY A 150 -18.63 -5.99 -14.73
N ASN A 151 -17.99 -7.08 -14.35
CA ASN A 151 -18.47 -7.92 -13.25
C ASN A 151 -18.60 -7.03 -11.99
N PRO A 152 -19.83 -6.74 -11.50
CA PRO A 152 -20.04 -5.83 -10.38
C PRO A 152 -19.45 -6.37 -9.08
N ASN A 153 -19.05 -7.64 -9.07
CA ASN A 153 -18.40 -8.30 -7.97
C ASN A 153 -16.89 -7.95 -7.87
N ILE A 154 -16.26 -7.53 -8.98
CA ILE A 154 -14.81 -7.23 -8.99
C ILE A 154 -14.59 -5.76 -8.64
N VAL A 155 -13.69 -5.52 -7.69
CA VAL A 155 -13.17 -4.20 -7.34
C VAL A 155 -11.65 -4.22 -7.34
N PHE A 156 -11.06 -3.04 -7.45
CA PHE A 156 -9.63 -2.91 -7.69
C PHE A 156 -8.96 -2.04 -6.64
N ARG A 157 -7.69 -2.37 -6.34
CA ARG A 157 -6.79 -1.51 -5.58
C ARG A 157 -5.43 -1.47 -6.26
N ILE A 158 -4.78 -0.30 -6.18
CA ILE A 158 -3.42 -0.09 -6.69
C ILE A 158 -2.42 -0.22 -5.55
N PRO A 159 -1.13 -0.50 -5.84
CA PRO A 159 -0.08 -0.56 -4.83
C PRO A 159 0.04 0.75 -4.05
N THR A 160 0.04 0.66 -2.71
CA THR A 160 0.27 1.82 -1.85
C THR A 160 1.76 2.15 -1.80
N PRO A 161 2.19 3.43 -1.90
CA PRO A 161 3.59 3.77 -1.72
C PRO A 161 4.04 3.54 -0.28
N MET A 162 5.27 3.08 -0.11
CA MET A 162 5.87 2.70 1.17
C MET A 162 6.80 3.77 1.74
N PHE A 163 7.02 4.86 1.02
CA PHE A 163 7.90 5.94 1.46
C PHE A 163 7.50 6.49 2.82
N GLY A 164 8.45 6.58 3.74
CA GLY A 164 8.24 7.08 5.10
C GLY A 164 7.36 6.19 5.97
N ALA A 165 7.08 4.94 5.57
CA ALA A 165 6.17 4.06 6.30
C ALA A 165 6.64 3.77 7.73
N GLY A 166 7.95 3.67 7.98
CA GLY A 166 8.47 3.51 9.35
C GLY A 166 8.23 4.72 10.25
N LEU A 167 8.25 5.94 9.68
CA LEU A 167 7.85 7.12 10.44
C LEU A 167 6.36 7.08 10.79
N ILE A 168 5.50 6.59 9.88
CA ILE A 168 4.07 6.36 10.15
C ILE A 168 3.89 5.31 11.25
N GLU A 169 4.63 4.19 11.20
CA GLU A 169 4.59 3.14 12.21
C GLU A 169 4.94 3.67 13.59
N ALA A 170 5.88 4.62 13.66
CA ALA A 170 6.39 5.21 14.89
C ALA A 170 5.53 6.36 15.46
N ILE A 171 4.46 6.81 14.80
CA ILE A 171 3.51 7.79 15.36
C ILE A 171 2.76 7.14 16.52
N PRO A 172 2.75 7.72 17.73
CA PRO A 172 1.98 7.19 18.84
C PRO A 172 0.47 7.20 18.58
N ASP A 173 -0.24 6.14 18.99
CA ASP A 173 -1.71 6.08 18.89
C ASP A 173 -2.39 7.27 19.57
N SER A 174 -1.83 7.71 20.70
CA SER A 174 -2.31 8.89 21.42
C SER A 174 -2.25 10.17 20.59
N ALA A 175 -1.27 10.32 19.69
CA ALA A 175 -1.18 11.48 18.80
C ALA A 175 -2.27 11.43 17.71
N ILE A 176 -2.58 10.25 17.19
CA ILE A 176 -3.68 10.05 16.22
C ILE A 176 -5.03 10.38 16.89
N LEU A 177 -5.27 9.88 18.10
CA LEU A 177 -6.49 10.15 18.86
C LEU A 177 -6.63 11.62 19.26
N ALA A 178 -5.53 12.27 19.65
CA ALA A 178 -5.53 13.69 19.95
C ALA A 178 -5.88 14.52 18.71
N ASN A 179 -5.35 14.17 17.53
CA ASN A 179 -5.68 14.81 16.27
C ASN A 179 -7.14 14.57 15.84
N MET A 180 -7.65 13.36 16.04
CA MET A 180 -9.07 13.03 15.78
C MET A 180 -9.99 13.99 16.57
N ASN A 181 -9.71 14.20 17.84
CA ASN A 181 -10.51 15.04 18.72
C ASN A 181 -10.27 16.55 18.51
N ALA A 182 -9.14 16.92 17.89
CA ALA A 182 -8.82 18.31 17.60
C ALA A 182 -9.85 18.92 16.63
N ASN A 183 -10.23 20.18 16.88
CA ASN A 183 -11.18 20.93 16.06
C ASN A 183 -12.57 20.26 15.90
N SER A 184 -12.99 19.43 16.86
CA SER A 184 -14.26 18.71 16.81
C SER A 184 -15.48 19.67 16.69
N ASN A 185 -15.39 20.85 17.24
CA ASN A 185 -16.40 21.93 17.11
C ASN A 185 -16.54 22.46 15.67
N ILE A 186 -15.52 22.27 14.82
CA ILE A 186 -15.53 22.62 13.40
C ILE A 186 -15.85 21.42 12.53
N LYS A 187 -15.19 20.28 12.82
CA LYS A 187 -15.36 19.03 12.05
C LYS A 187 -16.79 18.50 12.06
N LYS A 188 -17.42 18.43 13.25
CA LYS A 188 -18.78 17.90 13.42
C LYS A 188 -19.84 18.61 12.58
N PRO A 189 -19.93 19.97 12.59
CA PRO A 189 -20.88 20.66 11.72
C PRO A 189 -20.63 20.49 10.23
N LEU A 190 -19.41 20.09 9.82
CA LEU A 190 -19.05 19.78 8.44
C LEU A 190 -19.33 18.33 8.06
N GLY A 191 -19.78 17.49 9.00
CA GLY A 191 -20.01 16.07 8.79
C GLY A 191 -18.72 15.22 8.78
N ILE A 192 -17.61 15.77 9.28
CA ILE A 192 -16.32 15.07 9.35
C ILE A 192 -16.24 14.30 10.66
N SER A 193 -16.22 12.97 10.57
CA SER A 193 -16.35 12.03 11.70
C SER A 193 -15.34 10.89 11.66
N GLY A 194 -14.24 11.04 10.93
CA GLY A 194 -13.23 9.99 10.77
C GLY A 194 -12.83 9.32 12.09
N HIS A 195 -12.60 8.01 12.02
CA HIS A 195 -12.27 7.19 13.17
C HIS A 195 -11.07 6.26 12.89
N PRO A 196 -10.37 5.76 13.93
CA PRO A 196 -9.30 4.79 13.73
C PRO A 196 -9.89 3.45 13.30
N ASN A 197 -9.24 2.75 12.38
CA ASN A 197 -9.50 1.33 12.20
C ASN A 197 -8.79 0.59 13.34
N ALA A 198 -9.51 0.34 14.43
CA ALA A 198 -9.02 -0.37 15.58
C ALA A 198 -9.67 -1.74 15.64
N HIS A 199 -8.88 -2.80 15.45
CA HIS A 199 -9.35 -4.15 15.68
C HIS A 199 -9.20 -4.45 17.18
N LEU A 200 -10.24 -4.16 17.94
CA LEU A 200 -10.30 -4.48 19.37
C LEU A 200 -11.29 -5.65 19.53
N SER A 201 -10.78 -6.88 19.43
CA SER A 201 -11.63 -8.09 19.52
C SER A 201 -12.08 -8.43 20.95
N GLY A 202 -11.79 -7.60 21.94
CA GLY A 202 -12.14 -7.84 23.34
C GLY A 202 -11.24 -8.86 24.04
N ASN A 203 -10.48 -9.64 23.31
CA ASN A 203 -9.43 -10.54 23.79
C ASN A 203 -8.10 -10.10 23.19
N ALA A 204 -7.27 -9.47 23.99
CA ALA A 204 -5.93 -9.11 23.57
C ALA A 204 -5.21 -10.34 22.97
N ASN A 205 -4.57 -10.15 21.80
CA ASN A 205 -3.76 -11.15 21.11
C ASN A 205 -4.50 -12.27 20.35
N HIS A 206 -5.75 -12.14 20.00
CA HIS A 206 -6.42 -13.06 19.07
C HIS A 206 -6.09 -12.80 17.59
N SER A 207 -5.61 -11.60 17.29
CA SER A 207 -5.11 -11.21 15.96
C SER A 207 -3.80 -10.46 16.12
N ALA A 208 -2.88 -10.65 15.20
CA ALA A 208 -1.65 -9.87 15.17
C ALA A 208 -1.91 -8.36 15.00
N ASN A 209 -3.11 -7.95 14.61
CA ASN A 209 -3.55 -6.57 14.50
C ASN A 209 -4.21 -6.01 15.78
N ASP A 210 -4.46 -6.83 16.80
CA ASP A 210 -5.12 -6.37 18.04
C ASP A 210 -4.23 -5.45 18.89
N GLY A 211 -4.88 -4.60 19.67
CA GLY A 211 -4.25 -3.81 20.74
C GLY A 211 -3.64 -2.48 20.32
N THR A 212 -3.76 -2.05 19.05
CA THR A 212 -3.29 -0.74 18.57
C THR A 212 -4.15 -0.25 17.40
N ILE A 213 -4.00 1.03 17.06
CA ILE A 213 -4.60 1.60 15.85
C ILE A 213 -3.86 1.05 14.63
N THR A 214 -4.58 0.39 13.73
CA THR A 214 -4.06 -0.07 12.46
C THR A 214 -3.94 1.10 11.47
N ARG A 215 -2.93 1.11 10.62
CA ARG A 215 -2.58 2.29 9.82
C ARG A 215 -2.04 2.04 8.42
N PHE A 216 -1.83 0.79 8.03
CA PHE A 216 -1.33 0.42 6.70
C PHE A 216 -2.41 -0.21 5.83
N GLY A 217 -2.27 -0.06 4.52
CA GLY A 217 -3.28 -0.42 3.53
C GLY A 217 -4.32 0.67 3.27
N TRP A 218 -5.13 0.50 2.24
CA TRP A 218 -6.14 1.49 1.83
C TRP A 218 -7.26 1.69 2.87
N LYS A 219 -7.54 0.66 3.66
CA LYS A 219 -8.53 0.72 4.76
C LYS A 219 -7.87 0.69 6.15
N ALA A 220 -6.56 1.01 6.24
CA ALA A 220 -5.80 0.93 7.47
C ALA A 220 -5.92 -0.44 8.17
N GLN A 221 -5.89 -1.54 7.42
CA GLN A 221 -6.18 -2.87 7.94
C GLN A 221 -5.01 -3.52 8.70
N ASN A 222 -3.77 -3.07 8.50
CA ASN A 222 -2.57 -3.61 9.15
C ASN A 222 -1.93 -2.62 10.13
N LYS A 223 -1.48 -3.11 11.28
CA LYS A 223 -0.87 -2.29 12.33
C LYS A 223 0.63 -2.07 12.15
N SER A 224 1.35 -3.03 11.58
CA SER A 224 2.80 -3.04 11.47
C SER A 224 3.27 -3.35 10.06
N LEU A 225 4.49 -2.90 9.76
CA LEU A 225 5.13 -3.19 8.48
C LEU A 225 5.50 -4.67 8.34
N LEU A 226 5.84 -5.34 9.45
CA LEU A 226 6.10 -6.79 9.42
C LEU A 226 4.85 -7.59 9.06
N MET A 227 3.70 -7.28 9.67
CA MET A 227 2.44 -7.92 9.33
C MET A 227 2.04 -7.64 7.88
N PHE A 228 2.22 -6.39 7.44
CA PHE A 228 1.89 -6.00 6.07
C PHE A 228 2.82 -6.65 5.03
N ALA A 229 4.13 -6.79 5.35
CA ALA A 229 5.08 -7.49 4.51
C ALA A 229 4.73 -8.98 4.38
N GLY A 230 4.41 -9.65 5.49
CA GLY A 230 4.02 -11.06 5.49
C GLY A 230 2.73 -11.32 4.72
N GLU A 231 1.69 -10.48 4.91
CA GLU A 231 0.45 -10.54 4.13
C GLU A 231 0.74 -10.36 2.64
N ALA A 232 1.48 -9.30 2.27
CA ALA A 232 1.77 -8.99 0.88
C ALA A 232 2.60 -10.07 0.19
N TYR A 233 3.58 -10.65 0.88
CA TYR A 233 4.42 -11.71 0.31
C TYR A 233 3.59 -12.96 -0.04
N ASN A 234 2.70 -13.36 0.86
CA ASN A 234 1.78 -14.47 0.61
C ASN A 234 0.71 -14.11 -0.44
N VAL A 235 0.10 -12.93 -0.34
CA VAL A 235 -1.02 -12.55 -1.21
C VAL A 235 -0.56 -12.21 -2.62
N GLU A 236 0.57 -11.49 -2.79
CA GLU A 236 1.00 -10.99 -4.09
C GLU A 236 1.91 -11.96 -4.84
N LEU A 237 2.80 -12.67 -4.12
CA LEU A 237 3.74 -13.60 -4.72
C LEU A 237 3.39 -15.08 -4.41
N GLY A 238 2.44 -15.31 -3.52
CA GLY A 238 2.08 -16.66 -3.08
C GLY A 238 3.13 -17.33 -2.18
N VAL A 239 4.18 -16.60 -1.75
CA VAL A 239 5.23 -17.16 -0.90
C VAL A 239 4.73 -17.29 0.52
N THR A 240 4.75 -18.52 1.04
CA THR A 240 4.37 -18.80 2.43
C THR A 240 5.47 -18.33 3.39
N ASN A 241 5.07 -17.82 4.54
CA ASN A 241 5.98 -17.29 5.54
C ASN A 241 5.49 -17.59 6.96
N GLN A 242 6.29 -17.29 7.97
CA GLN A 242 5.96 -17.62 9.37
C GLN A 242 4.65 -16.99 9.88
N LEU A 243 4.22 -15.86 9.31
CA LEU A 243 2.95 -15.20 9.68
C LEU A 243 1.77 -15.73 8.84
N PHE A 244 2.03 -16.18 7.62
CA PHE A 244 1.05 -16.71 6.67
C PHE A 244 1.56 -18.03 6.10
N PRO A 245 1.49 -19.15 6.87
CA PRO A 245 2.14 -20.41 6.50
C PRO A 245 1.34 -21.26 5.51
N GLN A 246 0.15 -20.84 5.10
CA GLN A 246 -0.71 -21.60 4.21
C GLN A 246 -0.57 -21.15 2.77
N GLU A 247 -0.51 -22.11 1.86
CA GLU A 247 -0.54 -21.84 0.43
C GLU A 247 -1.85 -21.21 -0.02
N ARG A 248 -1.78 -20.40 -1.07
CA ARG A 248 -2.96 -19.81 -1.72
C ARG A 248 -3.78 -20.83 -2.50
N ASP A 249 -3.17 -21.97 -2.83
CA ASP A 249 -3.82 -23.11 -3.49
C ASP A 249 -3.04 -24.38 -3.12
N GLU A 250 -3.71 -25.31 -2.48
CA GLU A 250 -3.14 -26.59 -2.02
C GLU A 250 -3.41 -27.76 -2.99
N THR A 251 -3.72 -27.47 -4.26
CA THR A 251 -3.95 -28.52 -5.27
C THR A 251 -2.74 -29.48 -5.33
N PRO A 252 -2.94 -30.80 -5.25
CA PRO A 252 -1.86 -31.76 -5.31
C PRO A 252 -0.98 -31.59 -6.55
N GLY A 253 0.34 -31.58 -6.36
CA GLY A 253 1.32 -31.36 -7.41
C GLY A 253 1.59 -29.89 -7.74
N CYS A 254 0.96 -28.94 -7.04
CA CYS A 254 1.20 -27.52 -7.24
C CYS A 254 1.95 -26.84 -6.07
N VAL A 255 1.98 -27.45 -4.90
CA VAL A 255 2.82 -27.04 -3.77
C VAL A 255 4.23 -27.60 -4.01
N LEU A 256 5.14 -26.76 -4.48
CA LEU A 256 6.48 -27.18 -4.93
C LEU A 256 7.59 -26.66 -4.01
N SER A 257 7.28 -25.81 -3.08
CA SER A 257 8.19 -25.28 -2.07
C SER A 257 7.82 -25.76 -0.67
N PRO A 258 8.74 -25.72 0.32
CA PRO A 258 8.39 -25.95 1.72
C PRO A 258 7.32 -24.98 2.21
N THR A 259 6.55 -25.36 3.23
CA THR A 259 5.54 -24.52 3.85
C THR A 259 5.75 -24.42 5.36
N PRO A 260 6.14 -23.28 5.94
CA PRO A 260 6.41 -22.02 5.23
C PRO A 260 7.74 -22.08 4.47
N GLU A 261 7.80 -21.37 3.35
CA GLU A 261 9.00 -21.24 2.53
C GLU A 261 9.97 -20.22 3.13
N ASP A 262 9.47 -19.00 3.37
CA ASP A 262 10.25 -17.92 4.00
C ASP A 262 10.36 -18.14 5.51
N THR A 263 11.57 -18.39 5.97
CA THR A 263 11.91 -18.59 7.38
C THR A 263 13.23 -17.91 7.72
N LEU A 264 13.55 -17.86 9.02
CA LEU A 264 14.88 -17.44 9.46
C LEU A 264 15.95 -18.37 8.92
N ASN A 265 16.98 -17.83 8.31
CA ASN A 265 18.15 -18.55 7.77
C ASN A 265 19.17 -18.92 8.86
N PHE A 266 18.70 -19.17 10.08
CA PHE A 266 19.55 -19.48 11.23
C PHE A 266 19.95 -20.96 11.21
N THR A 267 21.25 -21.21 10.99
CA THR A 267 21.82 -22.56 11.13
C THR A 267 22.63 -22.61 12.42
N PRO A 268 22.19 -23.35 13.46
CA PRO A 268 22.86 -23.38 14.77
C PRO A 268 24.33 -23.79 14.72
N SER A 269 24.72 -24.57 13.70
CA SER A 269 26.09 -25.06 13.52
C SER A 269 27.07 -24.03 12.96
N THR A 270 26.59 -22.92 12.41
CA THR A 270 27.44 -21.93 11.73
C THR A 270 27.40 -20.54 12.40
N SER A 271 26.50 -20.32 13.34
CA SER A 271 26.39 -19.03 14.01
C SER A 271 27.10 -19.04 15.35
N THR A 272 27.94 -18.06 15.58
CA THR A 272 28.29 -17.64 16.93
C THR A 272 27.00 -17.11 17.56
N ALA A 273 26.57 -17.74 18.63
CA ALA A 273 25.24 -17.76 19.23
C ALA A 273 24.62 -16.40 19.64
N ASN A 274 25.02 -15.26 19.11
CA ASN A 274 24.50 -13.94 19.47
C ASN A 274 24.49 -12.93 18.30
N GLN A 275 24.62 -13.35 17.05
CA GLN A 275 24.64 -12.42 15.93
C GLN A 275 23.35 -12.51 15.10
N TYR A 276 22.39 -11.70 15.47
CA TYR A 276 21.26 -11.36 14.62
C TYR A 276 21.79 -10.37 13.56
N THR A 277 21.93 -10.82 12.34
CA THR A 277 22.44 -10.02 11.22
C THR A 277 21.42 -10.03 10.08
N ALA A 278 21.56 -9.09 9.14
CA ALA A 278 20.71 -9.03 7.95
C ALA A 278 20.70 -10.37 7.15
N ALA A 279 21.77 -11.14 7.21
CA ALA A 279 21.87 -12.42 6.49
C ALA A 279 21.03 -13.57 7.09
N VAL A 280 20.55 -13.46 8.33
CA VAL A 280 19.81 -14.53 9.01
C VAL A 280 18.31 -14.27 9.13
N ILE A 281 17.85 -13.05 8.89
CA ILE A 281 16.43 -12.70 8.98
C ILE A 281 15.65 -13.28 7.79
N SER A 282 14.36 -13.51 7.99
CA SER A 282 13.41 -13.89 6.94
C SER A 282 13.19 -12.74 5.94
N ASP A 283 12.65 -13.06 4.78
CA ASP A 283 12.36 -12.03 3.76
C ASP A 283 11.33 -11.03 4.24
N ILE A 284 10.29 -11.47 4.98
CA ILE A 284 9.29 -10.56 5.51
C ILE A 284 9.87 -9.58 6.54
N GLU A 285 10.87 -10.00 7.34
CA GLU A 285 11.59 -9.09 8.23
C GLU A 285 12.46 -8.11 7.46
N ALA A 286 13.16 -8.59 6.43
CA ALA A 286 13.98 -7.76 5.55
C ALA A 286 13.14 -6.71 4.79
N PHE A 287 11.97 -7.09 4.28
CA PHE A 287 11.02 -6.15 3.65
C PHE A 287 10.48 -5.13 4.65
N ALA A 288 10.17 -5.55 5.88
CA ALA A 288 9.75 -4.64 6.92
C ALA A 288 10.84 -3.64 7.28
N ASP A 289 12.09 -4.08 7.39
CA ASP A 289 13.24 -3.23 7.69
C ASP A 289 13.54 -2.26 6.54
N PHE A 290 13.50 -2.71 5.28
CA PHE A 290 13.60 -1.83 4.12
C PHE A 290 12.54 -0.74 4.14
N THR A 291 11.27 -1.10 4.27
CA THR A 291 10.15 -0.16 4.22
C THR A 291 10.13 0.77 5.44
N ARG A 292 10.57 0.27 6.61
CA ARG A 292 10.68 1.06 7.84
C ARG A 292 11.75 2.15 7.75
N MET A 293 12.85 1.86 7.07
CA MET A 293 13.98 2.77 6.91
C MET A 293 13.95 3.56 5.60
N LEU A 294 12.94 3.38 4.76
CA LEU A 294 12.77 4.11 3.51
C LEU A 294 12.28 5.53 3.77
N ALA A 295 13.05 6.52 3.29
CA ALA A 295 12.74 7.93 3.52
C ALA A 295 11.47 8.39 2.79
N PRO A 296 10.73 9.37 3.34
CA PRO A 296 9.67 10.04 2.60
C PRO A 296 10.27 10.82 1.41
N PRO A 297 9.49 11.03 0.32
CA PRO A 297 9.94 11.83 -0.82
C PRO A 297 10.25 13.27 -0.43
N THR A 298 11.24 13.84 -1.09
CA THR A 298 11.59 15.25 -0.92
C THR A 298 10.62 16.11 -1.74
N PRO A 299 9.91 17.07 -1.12
CA PRO A 299 9.06 17.99 -1.85
C PRO A 299 9.87 18.92 -2.76
N ALA A 300 9.21 19.49 -3.77
CA ALA A 300 9.81 20.55 -4.58
C ALA A 300 10.03 21.82 -3.75
N PRO A 301 11.00 22.67 -4.13
CA PRO A 301 11.18 23.97 -3.50
C PRO A 301 9.91 24.84 -3.59
N ASP A 302 9.66 25.63 -2.55
CA ASP A 302 8.53 26.54 -2.51
C ASP A 302 8.63 27.62 -3.59
N THR A 303 7.50 27.85 -4.26
CA THR A 303 7.25 29.00 -5.12
C THR A 303 6.08 29.79 -4.51
N PRO A 304 5.84 31.06 -4.91
CA PRO A 304 4.66 31.79 -4.43
C PRO A 304 3.35 31.04 -4.62
N SER A 305 3.16 30.35 -5.74
CA SER A 305 1.96 29.54 -6.01
C SER A 305 1.86 28.33 -5.07
N ILE A 306 2.96 27.64 -4.76
CA ILE A 306 2.97 26.52 -3.81
C ILE A 306 2.60 26.98 -2.40
N VAL A 307 3.14 28.13 -1.96
CA VAL A 307 2.83 28.71 -0.64
C VAL A 307 1.35 29.14 -0.55
N ASN A 308 0.86 29.81 -1.59
CA ASN A 308 -0.56 30.18 -1.69
C ASN A 308 -1.46 28.94 -1.69
N GLY A 309 -1.07 27.91 -2.45
CA GLY A 309 -1.80 26.65 -2.53
C GLY A 309 -1.86 25.91 -1.19
N ARG A 310 -0.77 25.89 -0.44
CA ARG A 310 -0.73 25.32 0.92
C ARG A 310 -1.68 26.07 1.86
N THR A 311 -1.71 27.40 1.77
CA THR A 311 -2.64 28.23 2.55
C THR A 311 -4.09 27.98 2.12
N ALA A 312 -4.37 27.97 0.81
CA ALA A 312 -5.70 27.71 0.29
C ALA A 312 -6.20 26.30 0.65
N PHE A 313 -5.35 25.28 0.60
CA PHE A 313 -5.63 23.91 1.02
C PHE A 313 -6.10 23.86 2.49
N ALA A 314 -5.40 24.56 3.37
CA ALA A 314 -5.77 24.64 4.79
C ALA A 314 -7.07 25.43 5.01
N THR A 315 -7.23 26.60 4.39
CA THR A 315 -8.40 27.47 4.59
C THR A 315 -9.68 26.92 3.97
N THR A 316 -9.57 26.15 2.89
CA THR A 316 -10.70 25.42 2.31
C THR A 316 -11.20 24.32 3.25
N GLY A 317 -10.31 23.72 4.04
CA GLY A 317 -10.61 22.71 5.04
C GLY A 317 -10.09 21.30 4.71
N CYS A 318 -9.31 21.11 3.64
CA CYS A 318 -8.70 19.84 3.27
C CYS A 318 -7.82 19.29 4.41
N SER A 319 -7.20 20.17 5.19
CA SER A 319 -6.36 19.83 6.34
C SER A 319 -7.10 19.22 7.53
N TYR A 320 -8.45 19.17 7.51
CA TYR A 320 -9.19 18.48 8.58
C TYR A 320 -9.04 16.96 8.53
N CYS A 321 -8.83 16.39 7.35
CA CYS A 321 -8.45 15.00 7.13
C CYS A 321 -6.96 14.90 6.78
N HIS A 322 -6.47 15.74 5.88
CA HIS A 322 -5.06 15.77 5.48
C HIS A 322 -4.21 16.60 6.47
N THR A 323 -4.13 16.15 7.72
CA THR A 323 -3.30 16.74 8.78
C THR A 323 -1.85 16.83 8.32
N GLN A 324 -1.26 18.02 8.42
CA GLN A 324 0.06 18.29 7.86
C GLN A 324 1.14 17.39 8.46
N SER A 325 1.20 17.27 9.79
CA SER A 325 2.31 16.58 10.44
C SER A 325 1.96 15.97 11.78
N PHE A 326 2.75 14.95 12.15
CA PHE A 326 2.86 14.37 13.48
C PHE A 326 4.32 14.40 13.95
N THR A 327 4.54 13.93 15.18
CA THR A 327 5.86 13.64 15.71
C THR A 327 5.89 12.17 16.12
N THR A 328 6.95 11.46 15.75
CA THR A 328 7.14 10.06 16.14
C THR A 328 7.47 9.94 17.62
N GLY A 329 7.14 8.79 18.21
CA GLY A 329 7.61 8.39 19.53
C GLY A 329 9.02 7.80 19.49
N LYS A 330 9.41 7.09 20.54
CA LYS A 330 10.60 6.24 20.53
C LYS A 330 10.31 4.99 19.69
N ALA A 331 11.18 4.68 18.75
CA ALA A 331 11.03 3.54 17.84
C ALA A 331 12.35 2.82 17.61
N ILE A 332 12.27 1.54 17.28
CA ILE A 332 13.39 0.73 16.81
C ILE A 332 13.24 0.49 15.31
N ALA A 333 14.36 0.37 14.59
CA ALA A 333 14.33 0.12 13.15
C ALA A 333 14.27 -1.37 12.81
N SER A 334 14.99 -2.20 13.55
CA SER A 334 15.02 -3.65 13.38
C SER A 334 14.88 -4.37 14.70
N GLY A 335 14.47 -5.65 14.67
CA GLY A 335 14.35 -6.50 15.85
C GLY A 335 15.68 -6.77 16.57
N SER A 336 16.82 -6.56 15.92
CA SER A 336 18.15 -6.72 16.51
C SER A 336 18.55 -5.59 17.45
N SER A 337 17.91 -4.40 17.35
CA SER A 337 18.27 -3.23 18.12
C SER A 337 17.54 -3.20 19.46
N THR A 338 18.29 -3.08 20.55
CA THR A 338 17.77 -2.80 21.89
C THR A 338 17.69 -1.30 22.20
N ARG A 339 18.14 -0.45 21.26
CA ARG A 339 18.16 1.01 21.39
C ARG A 339 17.19 1.66 20.42
N PRO A 340 16.55 2.77 20.80
CA PRO A 340 15.75 3.54 19.87
C PRO A 340 16.59 4.02 18.68
N SER A 341 16.04 3.88 17.48
CA SER A 341 16.62 4.43 16.25
C SER A 341 16.60 5.96 16.31
N LEU A 342 17.72 6.59 16.04
CA LEU A 342 17.79 8.05 15.92
C LEU A 342 17.03 8.53 14.68
N ALA A 343 17.01 7.74 13.63
CA ALA A 343 16.33 8.06 12.39
C ALA A 343 14.80 8.05 12.49
N LEU A 344 14.25 7.25 13.42
CA LEU A 344 12.80 7.08 13.58
C LEU A 344 12.24 7.77 14.82
N SER A 345 13.06 8.06 15.84
CA SER A 345 12.58 8.55 17.15
C SER A 345 12.51 10.07 17.20
N ASN A 346 11.39 10.59 17.70
CA ASN A 346 11.13 12.03 17.88
C ASN A 346 11.32 12.86 16.60
N GLN A 347 10.99 12.27 15.44
CA GLN A 347 11.10 12.93 14.14
C GLN A 347 9.80 13.64 13.76
N PRO A 348 9.86 14.81 13.10
CA PRO A 348 8.70 15.42 12.46
C PRO A 348 8.30 14.61 11.21
N VAL A 349 7.00 14.36 11.04
CA VAL A 349 6.44 13.54 9.97
C VAL A 349 5.43 14.35 9.19
N ASN A 350 5.85 14.98 8.09
CA ASN A 350 5.01 15.85 7.26
C ASN A 350 4.25 15.03 6.20
N LEU A 351 3.35 14.15 6.64
CA LEU A 351 2.70 13.16 5.78
C LEU A 351 1.42 13.65 5.11
N TRP A 352 0.79 14.70 5.59
CA TRP A 352 -0.50 15.23 5.09
C TRP A 352 -1.60 14.16 5.13
N SER A 353 -1.81 13.56 6.30
CA SER A 353 -2.86 12.58 6.59
C SER A 353 -3.10 12.50 8.08
N ASP A 354 -4.32 12.28 8.51
CA ASP A 354 -4.66 11.99 9.90
C ASP A 354 -4.62 10.49 10.23
N LEU A 355 -4.40 9.63 9.22
CA LEU A 355 -4.36 8.17 9.32
C LEU A 355 -5.70 7.53 9.77
N LEU A 356 -6.77 8.29 9.82
CA LEU A 356 -8.12 7.80 10.12
C LEU A 356 -8.80 7.27 8.87
N VAL A 357 -9.83 6.45 9.06
CA VAL A 357 -10.75 6.07 7.99
C VAL A 357 -11.94 7.03 8.00
N HIS A 358 -12.39 7.39 6.81
CA HIS A 358 -13.51 8.31 6.57
C HIS A 358 -14.47 7.72 5.57
N HIS A 359 -15.76 7.99 5.74
CA HIS A 359 -16.75 7.74 4.71
C HIS A 359 -16.49 8.58 3.47
N MET A 360 -16.18 7.93 2.36
CA MET A 360 -15.92 8.58 1.08
C MET A 360 -17.12 8.52 0.13
N GLY A 361 -18.23 7.97 0.61
CA GLY A 361 -19.51 7.91 -0.09
C GLY A 361 -19.54 6.92 -1.26
N GLU A 362 -20.71 6.88 -1.91
CA GLU A 362 -21.02 5.89 -2.97
C GLU A 362 -20.05 5.93 -4.17
N GLY A 363 -19.50 7.11 -4.48
CA GLY A 363 -18.61 7.31 -5.63
C GLY A 363 -17.24 6.64 -5.50
N LEU A 364 -16.77 6.45 -4.26
CA LEU A 364 -15.48 5.80 -3.97
C LEU A 364 -15.63 4.46 -3.25
N ALA A 365 -16.87 4.05 -2.89
CA ALA A 365 -17.10 2.77 -2.23
C ALA A 365 -16.59 1.59 -3.06
N ASP A 366 -15.86 0.66 -2.42
CA ASP A 366 -15.46 -0.62 -3.02
C ASP A 366 -16.33 -1.79 -2.57
N GLY A 367 -17.24 -1.55 -1.63
CA GLY A 367 -18.15 -2.58 -1.12
C GLY A 367 -17.52 -3.60 -0.17
N ILE A 368 -16.26 -3.40 0.26
CA ILE A 368 -15.52 -4.32 1.11
C ILE A 368 -15.33 -3.75 2.50
N THR A 369 -15.56 -4.57 3.52
CA THR A 369 -15.25 -4.25 4.92
C THR A 369 -13.93 -4.91 5.32
N GLN A 370 -13.03 -4.15 5.99
CA GLN A 370 -11.79 -4.68 6.55
C GLN A 370 -11.55 -4.14 7.97
N GLY A 371 -11.58 -5.03 8.95
CA GLY A 371 -11.55 -4.63 10.34
C GLY A 371 -12.76 -3.76 10.69
N GLY A 372 -12.52 -2.58 11.27
CA GLY A 372 -13.56 -1.59 11.56
C GLY A 372 -13.91 -0.65 10.40
N ALA A 373 -13.21 -0.75 9.26
CA ALA A 373 -13.48 0.10 8.09
C ALA A 373 -14.56 -0.50 7.19
N GLY A 374 -15.66 0.23 7.02
CA GLY A 374 -16.83 -0.17 6.23
C GLY A 374 -16.62 -0.10 4.70
N PRO A 375 -17.69 -0.42 3.92
CA PRO A 375 -17.61 -0.57 2.47
C PRO A 375 -17.19 0.69 1.70
N ASP A 376 -17.48 1.87 2.21
CA ASP A 376 -17.17 3.18 1.63
C ASP A 376 -16.11 3.95 2.41
N GLU A 377 -15.52 3.32 3.44
CA GLU A 377 -14.51 3.95 4.27
C GLU A 377 -13.10 3.66 3.77
N PHE A 378 -12.28 4.70 3.71
CA PHE A 378 -10.88 4.62 3.33
C PHE A 378 -10.00 5.47 4.26
N ARG A 379 -8.78 4.98 4.50
CA ARG A 379 -7.78 5.74 5.23
C ARG A 379 -7.38 6.97 4.43
N THR A 380 -7.33 8.13 5.08
CA THR A 380 -6.71 9.31 4.49
C THR A 380 -5.30 8.96 4.01
N ALA A 381 -5.10 8.94 2.70
CA ALA A 381 -3.80 8.59 2.11
C ALA A 381 -2.78 9.69 2.41
N PRO A 382 -1.54 9.36 2.84
CA PRO A 382 -0.46 10.34 2.90
C PRO A 382 -0.23 11.00 1.55
N LEU A 383 -0.11 12.34 1.54
CA LEU A 383 0.06 13.10 0.30
C LEU A 383 1.53 13.33 -0.06
N TRP A 384 2.50 13.06 0.82
CA TRP A 384 3.89 13.12 0.39
C TRP A 384 4.13 12.21 -0.82
N GLY A 385 4.85 12.71 -1.81
CA GLY A 385 5.09 12.02 -3.07
C GLY A 385 3.89 11.99 -4.02
N VAL A 386 2.73 12.59 -3.68
CA VAL A 386 1.56 12.61 -4.59
C VAL A 386 1.87 13.33 -5.90
N GLY A 387 2.77 14.30 -5.88
CA GLY A 387 3.20 15.02 -7.07
C GLY A 387 3.84 14.15 -8.14
N GLN A 388 4.39 13.01 -7.76
CA GLN A 388 5.03 12.05 -8.66
C GLN A 388 4.25 10.76 -8.88
N ARG A 389 3.05 10.62 -8.29
CA ARG A 389 2.16 9.49 -8.59
C ARG A 389 1.52 9.66 -9.97
N VAL A 390 1.52 8.57 -10.73
CA VAL A 390 0.84 8.51 -12.04
C VAL A 390 -0.65 8.29 -11.85
N PHE A 391 -1.01 7.28 -11.08
CA PHE A 391 -2.39 6.88 -10.83
C PHE A 391 -2.81 7.30 -9.42
N LEU A 392 -4.03 7.83 -9.31
CA LEU A 392 -4.57 8.42 -8.10
C LEU A 392 -5.83 7.67 -7.65
N LEU A 393 -6.20 7.85 -6.38
CA LEU A 393 -7.24 7.11 -5.67
C LEU A 393 -6.87 5.63 -5.45
N HIS A 394 -7.69 4.92 -4.67
CA HIS A 394 -7.40 3.53 -4.27
C HIS A 394 -7.39 2.54 -5.44
N ASP A 395 -8.10 2.83 -6.51
CA ASP A 395 -8.27 1.96 -7.69
C ASP A 395 -7.57 2.47 -8.96
N GLY A 396 -6.88 3.62 -8.86
CA GLY A 396 -6.12 4.18 -9.96
C GLY A 396 -6.97 4.71 -11.11
N ARG A 397 -8.23 5.09 -10.86
CA ARG A 397 -9.19 5.51 -11.89
C ARG A 397 -8.86 6.81 -12.61
N THR A 398 -7.94 7.60 -12.08
CA THR A 398 -7.55 8.88 -12.69
C THR A 398 -6.07 9.15 -12.55
N THR A 399 -5.53 9.96 -13.46
CA THR A 399 -4.17 10.52 -13.42
C THR A 399 -4.19 12.04 -13.17
N ASP A 400 -5.37 12.63 -13.08
CA ASP A 400 -5.62 14.06 -12.93
C ASP A 400 -5.98 14.39 -11.47
N LEU A 401 -5.22 15.28 -10.83
CA LEU A 401 -5.44 15.67 -9.44
C LEU A 401 -6.77 16.38 -9.23
N VAL A 402 -7.24 17.18 -10.21
CA VAL A 402 -8.54 17.87 -10.07
C VAL A 402 -9.65 16.84 -10.02
N LYS A 403 -9.62 15.85 -10.93
CA LYS A 403 -10.59 14.74 -10.91
C LYS A 403 -10.49 13.91 -9.64
N ALA A 404 -9.29 13.72 -9.10
CA ALA A 404 -9.12 13.04 -7.83
C ALA A 404 -9.72 13.83 -6.66
N ILE A 405 -9.56 15.17 -6.64
CA ILE A 405 -10.20 16.06 -5.66
C ILE A 405 -11.73 15.99 -5.81
N GLU A 406 -12.25 16.14 -7.01
CA GLU A 406 -13.68 16.10 -7.30
C GLU A 406 -14.34 14.77 -6.93
N ALA A 407 -13.61 13.65 -7.08
CA ALA A 407 -14.09 12.32 -6.71
C ALA A 407 -14.38 12.16 -5.20
N HIS A 408 -13.88 13.05 -4.36
CA HIS A 408 -14.23 13.09 -2.94
C HIS A 408 -15.66 13.57 -2.68
N ASN A 409 -16.35 14.12 -3.70
CA ASN A 409 -17.74 14.57 -3.59
C ASN A 409 -18.69 13.52 -4.14
N SER A 410 -19.32 12.78 -3.25
CA SER A 410 -20.41 11.88 -3.60
C SER A 410 -21.37 11.75 -2.41
N ARG A 411 -22.55 11.18 -2.67
CA ARG A 411 -23.55 10.97 -1.62
C ARG A 411 -22.97 10.12 -0.49
N GLY A 412 -23.03 10.63 0.73
CA GLY A 412 -22.49 10.00 1.93
C GLY A 412 -21.03 10.30 2.23
N SER A 413 -20.34 11.11 1.41
CA SER A 413 -18.95 11.48 1.67
C SER A 413 -18.82 12.58 2.73
N GLU A 414 -17.93 12.37 3.69
CA GLU A 414 -17.55 13.38 4.69
C GLU A 414 -16.83 14.60 4.08
N ALA A 415 -16.27 14.46 2.88
CA ALA A 415 -15.54 15.53 2.19
C ALA A 415 -16.44 16.45 1.35
N SER A 416 -17.73 16.12 1.13
CA SER A 416 -18.59 16.82 0.17
C SER A 416 -18.62 18.33 0.40
N THR A 417 -18.82 18.80 1.64
CA THR A 417 -18.83 20.23 1.94
C THR A 417 -17.48 20.91 1.64
N ILE A 418 -16.38 20.21 1.82
CA ILE A 418 -15.04 20.74 1.53
C ILE A 418 -14.83 20.86 0.02
N ILE A 419 -15.30 19.89 -0.76
CA ILE A 419 -15.20 19.94 -2.22
C ILE A 419 -16.10 21.04 -2.80
N GLU A 420 -17.29 21.28 -2.22
CA GLU A 420 -18.10 22.44 -2.60
C GLU A 420 -17.37 23.76 -2.35
N ARG A 421 -16.61 23.89 -1.26
CA ARG A 421 -15.78 25.07 -1.00
C ARG A 421 -14.65 25.19 -2.04
N PHE A 422 -13.97 24.09 -2.36
CA PHE A 422 -12.94 24.05 -3.41
C PHE A 422 -13.51 24.56 -4.75
N ASN A 423 -14.69 24.10 -5.14
CA ASN A 423 -15.35 24.49 -6.38
C ASN A 423 -15.77 25.97 -6.43
N ARG A 424 -15.89 26.64 -5.28
CA ARG A 424 -16.16 28.08 -5.18
C ARG A 424 -14.91 28.96 -5.19
N LEU A 425 -13.71 28.36 -5.10
CA LEU A 425 -12.45 29.09 -5.23
C LEU A 425 -12.30 29.65 -6.65
N SER A 426 -11.57 30.75 -6.79
CA SER A 426 -11.14 31.21 -8.11
C SER A 426 -10.26 30.17 -8.81
N ILE A 427 -10.23 30.20 -10.13
CA ILE A 427 -9.39 29.30 -10.94
C ILE A 427 -7.91 29.40 -10.50
N ALA A 428 -7.44 30.60 -10.16
CA ALA A 428 -6.07 30.82 -9.67
C ALA A 428 -5.82 30.09 -8.34
N GLN A 429 -6.76 30.17 -7.39
CA GLN A 429 -6.64 29.49 -6.11
C GLN A 429 -6.71 27.96 -6.24
N GLN A 430 -7.58 27.44 -7.12
CA GLN A 430 -7.62 26.01 -7.43
C GLN A 430 -6.30 25.56 -8.05
N GLN A 431 -5.73 26.35 -8.98
CA GLN A 431 -4.44 26.07 -9.59
C GLN A 431 -3.31 26.08 -8.56
N ASP A 432 -3.33 27.01 -7.62
CA ASP A 432 -2.34 27.06 -6.53
C ASP A 432 -2.40 25.81 -5.67
N ILE A 433 -3.58 25.29 -5.33
CA ILE A 433 -3.76 24.02 -4.61
C ILE A 433 -3.18 22.85 -5.42
N VAL A 434 -3.45 22.77 -6.72
CA VAL A 434 -2.90 21.73 -7.58
C VAL A 434 -1.37 21.79 -7.64
N ASN A 435 -0.81 23.00 -7.77
CA ASN A 435 0.64 23.20 -7.76
C ASN A 435 1.27 22.81 -6.42
N PHE A 436 0.61 23.12 -5.31
CA PHE A 436 1.01 22.64 -3.98
C PHE A 436 1.02 21.11 -3.91
N LEU A 437 -0.06 20.43 -4.31
CA LEU A 437 -0.12 18.97 -4.31
C LEU A 437 0.93 18.34 -5.23
N ARG A 438 1.18 18.93 -6.41
CA ARG A 438 2.24 18.46 -7.31
C ARG A 438 3.65 18.73 -6.77
N SER A 439 3.80 19.63 -5.80
CA SER A 439 5.09 19.89 -5.14
C SER A 439 5.44 18.82 -4.09
N LEU A 440 4.44 18.14 -3.55
CA LEU A 440 4.63 17.08 -2.56
C LEU A 440 5.13 15.80 -3.28
#